data_1b7f5c6ab5e89d1dcdfac39485b81985
#
_entry.id   1b7f5c6ab5e89d1dcdfac39485b81985
#
_cell.length_a   1.000
_cell.length_b   1.000
_cell.length_c   1.000
_cell.angle_alpha   90.00
_cell.angle_beta   90.00
_cell.angle_gamma   90.00
#
_symmetry.space_group_name_H-M   'P 1'
#
loop_
_entity.id
_entity.type
_entity.pdbx_description
1 polymer ?
#
loop_
_entity_poly.entity_id
_entity_poly.type
_entity_poly.pdbx_seq_one_letter_code
_entity_poly.pdbx_strand_id
1 'polypeptide(L)'
;TAKNISERAAYARNKEHRPHIASFCGTGNNPQFLSDPTDNRRWLVVEVKDIDNPWQQPFHYTGIYSQAWALWKSGFQYWFDQDEILLLNRQNKEFEVPNPEEELLLTYYRPTFKGCQDAIFLKVSEILERINAGIKQPLSATKLGMLLSKLGFTKSRFNNERGYLVIERSMDEIQACRKIAAKEIQR
;
A
#
# COMPACT_ATOMS: atom_id res chain seq x y z
N THR A 1 -10.88 -1.58 -12.97
CA THR A 1 -10.74 -3.02 -13.25
C THR A 1 -10.96 -3.25 -14.73
N ALA A 2 -10.11 -4.05 -15.39
CA ALA A 2 -10.28 -4.36 -16.80
C ALA A 2 -11.59 -5.13 -17.02
N LYS A 3 -12.41 -4.67 -17.97
CA LYS A 3 -13.68 -5.32 -18.29
C LYS A 3 -13.49 -6.70 -18.93
N ASN A 4 -12.38 -6.90 -19.62
CA ASN A 4 -12.02 -8.14 -20.31
C ASN A 4 -10.63 -8.60 -19.93
N ILE A 5 -10.47 -9.91 -19.82
CA ILE A 5 -9.18 -10.58 -19.71
C ILE A 5 -8.82 -11.08 -21.11
N SER A 6 -7.58 -10.79 -21.53
CA SER A 6 -7.01 -11.32 -22.77
C SER A 6 -5.97 -12.35 -22.41
N GLU A 7 -6.23 -13.61 -22.70
CA GLU A 7 -5.29 -14.71 -22.47
C GLU A 7 -5.10 -15.53 -23.73
N ARG A 8 -3.97 -16.21 -23.80
CA ARG A 8 -3.68 -17.18 -24.83
C ARG A 8 -3.44 -18.52 -24.15
N ALA A 9 -4.31 -19.48 -24.43
CA ALA A 9 -4.12 -20.84 -23.96
C ALA A 9 -2.78 -21.40 -24.48
N ALA A 10 -2.18 -22.34 -23.76
CA ALA A 10 -0.97 -23.00 -24.18
C ALA A 10 -1.19 -23.61 -25.58
N TYR A 11 -0.27 -23.33 -26.53
CA TYR A 11 -0.30 -23.77 -27.92
C TYR A 11 -1.40 -23.13 -28.82
N ALA A 12 -2.23 -22.23 -28.31
CA ALA A 12 -3.19 -21.52 -29.15
C ALA A 12 -2.51 -20.44 -30.01
N ARG A 13 -3.00 -20.26 -31.27
CA ARG A 13 -2.48 -19.21 -32.17
C ARG A 13 -3.04 -17.85 -31.84
N ASN A 14 -4.28 -17.76 -31.35
CA ASN A 14 -5.00 -16.52 -31.11
C ASN A 14 -5.18 -16.26 -29.63
N LYS A 15 -5.27 -14.96 -29.25
CA LYS A 15 -5.72 -14.55 -27.93
C LYS A 15 -7.24 -14.61 -27.86
N GLU A 16 -7.74 -15.16 -26.76
CA GLU A 16 -9.15 -15.13 -26.44
C GLU A 16 -9.46 -13.95 -25.51
N HIS A 17 -10.58 -13.28 -25.74
CA HIS A 17 -11.07 -12.22 -24.91
C HIS A 17 -12.28 -12.73 -24.13
N ARG A 18 -12.16 -12.78 -22.81
CA ARG A 18 -13.23 -13.21 -21.93
C ARG A 18 -13.62 -12.09 -20.98
N PRO A 19 -14.91 -11.92 -20.65
CA PRO A 19 -15.31 -10.95 -19.65
C PRO A 19 -14.71 -11.31 -18.28
N HIS A 20 -14.26 -10.29 -17.55
CA HIS A 20 -13.77 -10.47 -16.19
C HIS A 20 -14.95 -10.53 -15.22
N ILE A 21 -15.42 -11.72 -14.90
CA ILE A 21 -16.59 -11.95 -14.05
C ILE A 21 -16.24 -12.53 -12.67
N ALA A 22 -14.96 -12.87 -12.44
CA ALA A 22 -14.52 -13.49 -11.20
C ALA A 22 -14.15 -12.43 -10.14
N SER A 23 -14.62 -12.65 -8.92
CA SER A 23 -14.09 -12.03 -7.71
C SER A 23 -13.25 -13.06 -6.95
N PHE A 24 -12.22 -12.60 -6.26
CA PHE A 24 -11.32 -13.46 -5.51
C PHE A 24 -11.48 -13.20 -4.02
N CYS A 25 -11.47 -14.24 -3.23
CA CYS A 25 -11.32 -14.16 -1.79
C CYS A 25 -10.23 -15.13 -1.35
N GLY A 26 -9.65 -14.85 -0.19
CA GLY A 26 -8.62 -15.69 0.41
C GLY A 26 -8.64 -15.57 1.92
N THR A 27 -8.04 -16.52 2.60
CA THR A 27 -7.86 -16.51 4.05
C THR A 27 -6.39 -16.63 4.37
N GLY A 28 -5.96 -16.04 5.47
CA GLY A 28 -4.59 -16.09 5.94
C GLY A 28 -4.51 -15.91 7.45
N ASN A 29 -3.47 -16.46 8.06
CA ASN A 29 -3.24 -16.35 9.51
C ASN A 29 -2.26 -15.22 9.87
N ASN A 30 -1.57 -14.66 8.88
CA ASN A 30 -0.70 -13.52 9.10
C ASN A 30 -1.50 -12.23 8.93
N PRO A 31 -1.63 -11.39 9.98
CA PRO A 31 -2.33 -10.12 9.85
C PRO A 31 -1.62 -9.15 8.90
N GLN A 32 -0.29 -9.21 8.82
CA GLN A 32 0.50 -8.34 7.93
C GLN A 32 0.84 -9.07 6.64
N PHE A 33 0.02 -8.90 5.60
CA PHE A 33 0.19 -9.58 4.32
C PHE A 33 0.11 -8.65 3.10
N LEU A 34 -0.32 -7.40 3.28
CA LEU A 34 -0.38 -6.43 2.19
C LEU A 34 1.01 -5.87 1.90
N SER A 35 1.59 -6.29 0.79
CA SER A 35 2.96 -5.95 0.40
C SER A 35 3.06 -4.93 -0.75
N ASP A 36 1.93 -4.47 -1.31
CA ASP A 36 1.95 -3.47 -2.39
C ASP A 36 2.27 -2.09 -1.81
N PRO A 37 3.43 -1.48 -2.16
CA PRO A 37 3.81 -0.18 -1.64
C PRO A 37 3.00 0.97 -2.25
N THR A 38 2.22 0.72 -3.32
CA THR A 38 1.56 1.78 -4.07
C THR A 38 0.12 1.97 -3.71
N ASP A 39 -0.66 0.91 -3.56
CA ASP A 39 -2.09 1.02 -3.34
C ASP A 39 -2.75 -0.33 -3.00
N ASN A 40 -3.33 -0.42 -1.82
CA ASN A 40 -4.05 -1.60 -1.34
C ASN A 40 -5.59 -1.48 -1.50
N ARG A 41 -6.09 -0.51 -2.27
CA ARG A 41 -7.53 -0.22 -2.47
C ARG A 41 -8.36 -1.37 -3.04
N ARG A 42 -7.72 -2.43 -3.52
CA ARG A 42 -8.40 -3.62 -4.08
C ARG A 42 -8.65 -4.71 -3.04
N TRP A 43 -8.11 -4.53 -1.85
CA TRP A 43 -8.24 -5.46 -0.74
C TRP A 43 -9.29 -4.97 0.23
N LEU A 44 -10.34 -5.74 0.41
CA LEU A 44 -11.30 -5.57 1.50
C LEU A 44 -10.93 -6.56 2.58
N VAL A 45 -10.11 -6.10 3.54
CA VAL A 45 -9.62 -6.94 4.62
C VAL A 45 -10.61 -6.97 5.75
N VAL A 46 -10.94 -8.17 6.23
CA VAL A 46 -11.83 -8.40 7.36
C VAL A 46 -11.11 -9.30 8.35
N GLU A 47 -10.96 -8.85 9.59
CA GLU A 47 -10.47 -9.69 10.67
C GLU A 47 -11.60 -10.56 11.20
N VAL A 48 -11.39 -11.88 11.15
CA VAL A 48 -12.34 -12.86 11.67
C VAL A 48 -12.00 -13.14 13.12
N LYS A 49 -12.90 -12.78 14.05
CA LYS A 49 -12.70 -12.98 15.48
C LYS A 49 -13.23 -14.32 15.96
N ASP A 50 -14.34 -14.78 15.36
CA ASP A 50 -14.99 -16.03 15.70
C ASP A 50 -15.69 -16.61 14.47
N ILE A 51 -15.85 -17.92 14.44
CA ILE A 51 -16.50 -18.64 13.35
C ILE A 51 -17.50 -19.63 13.93
N ASP A 52 -18.76 -19.38 13.65
CA ASP A 52 -19.81 -20.34 13.94
C ASP A 52 -19.60 -21.62 13.11
N ASN A 53 -19.85 -22.77 13.72
CA ASN A 53 -19.74 -24.03 13.00
C ASN A 53 -20.83 -24.15 11.92
N PRO A 54 -20.48 -24.15 10.62
CA PRO A 54 -21.46 -24.14 9.54
C PRO A 54 -22.26 -25.44 9.43
N TRP A 55 -21.82 -26.53 10.09
CA TRP A 55 -22.57 -27.77 10.19
C TRP A 55 -23.69 -27.72 11.22
N GLN A 56 -23.51 -26.89 12.26
CA GLN A 56 -24.53 -26.67 13.30
C GLN A 56 -25.44 -25.50 12.95
N GLN A 57 -24.90 -24.50 12.28
CA GLN A 57 -25.61 -23.29 11.83
C GLN A 57 -25.43 -23.10 10.32
N PRO A 58 -26.18 -23.82 9.49
CA PRO A 58 -26.03 -23.73 8.04
C PRO A 58 -26.43 -22.36 7.52
N PHE A 59 -25.68 -21.84 6.54
CA PHE A 59 -25.99 -20.58 5.90
C PHE A 59 -27.34 -20.64 5.17
N HIS A 60 -28.14 -19.59 5.35
CA HIS A 60 -29.37 -19.40 4.60
C HIS A 60 -29.07 -18.85 3.20
N TYR A 61 -28.51 -19.67 2.32
CA TYR A 61 -28.08 -19.28 0.99
C TYR A 61 -29.15 -18.57 0.17
N THR A 62 -30.40 -19.06 0.20
CA THR A 62 -31.51 -18.43 -0.51
C THR A 62 -31.72 -16.98 -0.07
N GLY A 63 -31.62 -16.69 1.24
CA GLY A 63 -31.74 -15.34 1.78
C GLY A 63 -30.59 -14.43 1.30
N ILE A 64 -29.36 -14.94 1.34
CA ILE A 64 -28.18 -14.20 0.89
C ILE A 64 -28.30 -13.82 -0.60
N TYR A 65 -28.65 -14.79 -1.45
CA TYR A 65 -28.80 -14.53 -2.88
C TYR A 65 -30.01 -13.62 -3.19
N SER A 66 -31.11 -13.76 -2.46
CA SER A 66 -32.27 -12.88 -2.62
C SER A 66 -31.95 -11.43 -2.25
N GLN A 67 -31.18 -11.22 -1.19
CA GLN A 67 -30.72 -9.89 -0.80
C GLN A 67 -29.79 -9.29 -1.85
N ALA A 68 -28.80 -10.05 -2.32
CA ALA A 68 -27.88 -9.61 -3.37
C ALA A 68 -28.63 -9.23 -4.66
N TRP A 69 -29.62 -10.02 -5.03
CA TRP A 69 -30.50 -9.74 -6.19
C TRP A 69 -31.32 -8.47 -6.01
N ALA A 70 -31.90 -8.26 -4.82
CA ALA A 70 -32.66 -7.05 -4.50
C ALA A 70 -31.77 -5.80 -4.56
N LEU A 71 -30.57 -5.87 -4.00
CA LEU A 71 -29.58 -4.78 -4.07
C LEU A 71 -29.20 -4.47 -5.52
N TRP A 72 -28.91 -5.50 -6.32
CA TRP A 72 -28.61 -5.31 -7.74
C TRP A 72 -29.77 -4.64 -8.49
N LYS A 73 -31.00 -5.09 -8.28
CA LYS A 73 -32.20 -4.49 -8.91
C LYS A 73 -32.46 -3.05 -8.48
N SER A 74 -32.12 -2.69 -7.25
CA SER A 74 -32.27 -1.30 -6.76
C SER A 74 -31.20 -0.35 -7.28
N GLY A 75 -30.23 -0.83 -8.06
CA GLY A 75 -29.12 -0.03 -8.57
C GLY A 75 -28.05 0.27 -7.51
N PHE A 76 -27.91 -0.62 -6.52
CA PHE A 76 -26.88 -0.48 -5.48
C PHE A 76 -25.49 -0.29 -6.10
N GLN A 77 -24.77 0.73 -5.62
CA GLN A 77 -23.41 1.00 -6.05
C GLN A 77 -22.46 -0.07 -5.48
N TYR A 78 -21.86 -0.87 -6.35
CA TYR A 78 -20.95 -1.97 -5.97
C TYR A 78 -19.45 -1.63 -6.10
N TRP A 79 -19.14 -0.37 -6.33
CA TRP A 79 -17.77 0.15 -6.37
C TRP A 79 -17.61 1.23 -5.31
N PHE A 80 -16.42 1.36 -4.77
CA PHE A 80 -16.08 2.40 -3.81
C PHE A 80 -15.86 3.74 -4.52
N ASP A 81 -16.36 4.81 -3.92
CA ASP A 81 -16.02 6.17 -4.30
C ASP A 81 -14.64 6.58 -3.73
N GLN A 82 -14.22 7.83 -3.97
CA GLN A 82 -12.90 8.29 -3.54
C GLN A 82 -12.78 8.36 -2.01
N ASP A 83 -13.81 8.77 -1.32
CA ASP A 83 -13.81 8.91 0.14
C ASP A 83 -13.80 7.52 0.80
N GLU A 84 -14.58 6.59 0.28
CA GLU A 84 -14.59 5.19 0.70
C GLU A 84 -13.23 4.51 0.45
N ILE A 85 -12.55 4.81 -0.66
CA ILE A 85 -11.18 4.33 -0.94
C ILE A 85 -10.19 4.88 0.09
N LEU A 86 -10.32 6.15 0.50
CA LEU A 86 -9.46 6.72 1.54
C LEU A 86 -9.65 6.03 2.89
N LEU A 87 -10.90 5.72 3.25
CA LEU A 87 -11.22 4.98 4.47
C LEU A 87 -10.65 3.55 4.40
N LEU A 88 -10.86 2.87 3.29
CA LEU A 88 -10.34 1.52 3.06
C LEU A 88 -8.81 1.48 3.16
N ASN A 89 -8.13 2.42 2.54
CA ASN A 89 -6.67 2.52 2.62
C ASN A 89 -6.18 2.79 4.05
N ARG A 90 -6.94 3.57 4.84
CA ARG A 90 -6.62 3.79 6.26
C ARG A 90 -6.75 2.50 7.07
N GLN A 91 -7.81 1.73 6.86
CA GLN A 91 -8.01 0.43 7.52
C GLN A 91 -6.92 -0.58 7.11
N ASN A 92 -6.61 -0.62 5.82
CA ASN A 92 -5.61 -1.55 5.28
C ASN A 92 -4.19 -1.30 5.79
N LYS A 93 -3.88 -0.11 6.32
CA LYS A 93 -2.55 0.18 6.91
C LYS A 93 -2.15 -0.78 8.03
N GLU A 94 -3.11 -1.25 8.81
CA GLU A 94 -2.85 -2.20 9.91
C GLU A 94 -2.40 -3.57 9.39
N PHE A 95 -2.76 -3.88 8.15
CA PHE A 95 -2.45 -5.14 7.48
C PHE A 95 -1.25 -5.05 6.51
N GLU A 96 -0.63 -3.87 6.40
CA GLU A 96 0.56 -3.70 5.57
C GLU A 96 1.77 -4.35 6.22
N VAL A 97 2.58 -5.01 5.38
CA VAL A 97 3.88 -5.51 5.81
C VAL A 97 4.78 -4.31 6.12
N PRO A 98 5.39 -4.24 7.32
CA PRO A 98 6.34 -3.19 7.65
C PRO A 98 7.43 -3.09 6.59
N ASN A 99 7.69 -1.88 6.13
CA ASN A 99 8.70 -1.61 5.13
C ASN A 99 9.91 -0.93 5.78
N PRO A 100 11.00 -1.67 6.02
CA PRO A 100 12.20 -1.13 6.69
C PRO A 100 12.81 0.07 5.95
N GLU A 101 12.63 0.12 4.63
CA GLU A 101 13.12 1.23 3.83
C GLU A 101 12.30 2.52 4.07
N GLU A 102 10.99 2.41 4.32
CA GLU A 102 10.14 3.55 4.71
C GLU A 102 10.52 4.07 6.09
N GLU A 103 10.69 3.18 7.05
CA GLU A 103 11.13 3.53 8.41
C GLU A 103 12.48 4.23 8.39
N LEU A 104 13.42 3.72 7.59
CA LEU A 104 14.74 4.30 7.45
C LEU A 104 14.70 5.69 6.80
N LEU A 105 13.89 5.87 5.75
CA LEU A 105 13.65 7.18 5.14
C LEU A 105 13.11 8.19 6.16
N LEU A 106 12.09 7.81 6.92
CA LEU A 106 11.49 8.66 7.94
C LEU A 106 12.40 8.87 9.16
N THR A 107 13.36 8.00 9.38
CA THR A 107 14.39 8.18 10.42
C THR A 107 15.35 9.32 10.06
N TYR A 108 15.72 9.47 8.79
CA TYR A 108 16.67 10.49 8.35
C TYR A 108 15.99 11.76 7.87
N TYR A 109 14.80 11.67 7.27
CA TYR A 109 14.16 12.78 6.58
C TYR A 109 12.71 12.96 6.99
N ARG A 110 12.23 14.22 6.92
CA ARG A 110 10.80 14.54 7.00
C ARG A 110 10.33 15.09 5.66
N PRO A 111 9.09 14.71 5.22
CA PRO A 111 8.46 15.34 4.07
C PRO A 111 8.24 16.83 4.35
N THR A 112 8.36 17.64 3.31
CA THR A 112 8.18 19.08 3.38
C THR A 112 7.58 19.63 2.09
N PHE A 113 7.19 20.89 2.10
CA PHE A 113 6.61 21.60 0.98
C PHE A 113 7.49 22.76 0.51
N LYS A 114 7.20 23.27 -0.68
CA LYS A 114 7.91 24.44 -1.22
C LYS A 114 7.68 25.68 -0.35
N GLY A 115 8.76 26.37 0.02
CA GLY A 115 8.71 27.57 0.85
C GLY A 115 8.97 27.33 2.34
N CYS A 116 9.19 26.10 2.78
CA CYS A 116 9.66 25.84 4.14
C CYS A 116 11.12 26.29 4.27
N GLN A 117 11.45 27.04 5.34
CA GLN A 117 12.80 27.61 5.54
C GLN A 117 13.86 26.54 5.75
N ASP A 118 13.50 25.43 6.39
CA ASP A 118 14.41 24.33 6.70
C ASP A 118 14.47 23.28 5.58
N ALA A 119 13.78 23.53 4.46
CA ALA A 119 13.76 22.59 3.34
C ALA A 119 15.06 22.66 2.57
N ILE A 120 15.72 21.53 2.41
CA ILE A 120 16.88 21.37 1.54
C ILE A 120 16.51 20.55 0.31
N PHE A 121 17.20 20.82 -0.80
CA PHE A 121 17.09 20.01 -2.00
C PHE A 121 18.15 18.91 -1.97
N LEU A 122 17.72 17.66 -2.09
CA LEU A 122 18.62 16.52 -2.25
C LEU A 122 18.32 15.79 -3.57
N LYS A 123 19.39 15.37 -4.24
CA LYS A 123 19.29 14.50 -5.43
C LYS A 123 18.86 13.09 -5.01
N VAL A 124 18.22 12.38 -5.92
CA VAL A 124 17.85 10.98 -5.70
C VAL A 124 19.07 10.12 -5.33
N SER A 125 20.22 10.39 -5.94
CA SER A 125 21.48 9.68 -5.67
C SER A 125 21.97 9.86 -4.23
N GLU A 126 21.90 11.08 -3.70
CA GLU A 126 22.35 11.40 -2.32
C GLU A 126 21.47 10.71 -1.28
N ILE A 127 20.14 10.77 -1.48
CA ILE A 127 19.19 10.05 -0.62
C ILE A 127 19.43 8.54 -0.71
N LEU A 128 19.63 8.03 -1.92
CA LEU A 128 19.85 6.60 -2.18
C LEU A 128 21.11 6.08 -1.49
N GLU A 129 22.22 6.82 -1.58
CA GLU A 129 23.47 6.46 -0.94
C GLU A 129 23.31 6.36 0.57
N ARG A 130 22.66 7.35 1.19
CA ARG A 130 22.44 7.36 2.65
C ARG A 130 21.54 6.23 3.12
N ILE A 131 20.48 5.92 2.37
CA ILE A 131 19.57 4.83 2.72
C ILE A 131 20.23 3.47 2.51
N ASN A 132 20.94 3.28 1.40
CA ASN A 132 21.59 2.01 1.09
C ASN A 132 22.71 1.65 2.07
N ALA A 133 23.31 2.62 2.73
CA ALA A 133 24.27 2.38 3.81
C ALA A 133 23.66 1.66 5.03
N GLY A 134 22.33 1.73 5.19
CA GLY A 134 21.62 1.13 6.34
C GLY A 134 20.86 -0.17 6.04
N ILE A 135 20.87 -0.67 4.79
CA ILE A 135 20.10 -1.84 4.37
C ILE A 135 20.96 -2.89 3.69
N LYS A 136 20.55 -4.18 3.85
CA LYS A 136 21.30 -5.32 3.25
C LYS A 136 21.13 -5.41 1.74
N GLN A 137 19.94 -5.08 1.23
CA GLN A 137 19.64 -5.10 -0.19
C GLN A 137 19.49 -3.67 -0.71
N PRO A 138 20.36 -3.20 -1.60
CA PRO A 138 20.28 -1.85 -2.12
C PRO A 138 18.97 -1.55 -2.83
N LEU A 139 18.38 -0.40 -2.50
CA LEU A 139 17.22 0.14 -3.21
C LEU A 139 17.64 0.62 -4.60
N SER A 140 16.74 0.40 -5.57
CA SER A 140 16.86 1.08 -6.86
C SER A 140 16.30 2.50 -6.79
N ALA A 141 16.77 3.39 -7.65
CA ALA A 141 16.27 4.76 -7.78
C ALA A 141 14.75 4.81 -8.07
N THR A 142 14.23 3.83 -8.81
CA THR A 142 12.80 3.71 -9.11
C THR A 142 12.00 3.38 -7.85
N LYS A 143 12.42 2.39 -7.07
CA LYS A 143 11.77 2.00 -5.81
C LYS A 143 11.81 3.15 -4.81
N LEU A 144 12.95 3.82 -4.66
CA LEU A 144 13.08 5.00 -3.81
C LEU A 144 12.12 6.11 -4.24
N GLY A 145 12.01 6.39 -5.53
CA GLY A 145 11.09 7.41 -6.05
C GLY A 145 9.61 7.10 -5.75
N MET A 146 9.21 5.83 -5.78
CA MET A 146 7.87 5.41 -5.37
C MET A 146 7.63 5.62 -3.87
N LEU A 147 8.58 5.22 -3.03
CA LEU A 147 8.52 5.39 -1.58
C LEU A 147 8.44 6.87 -1.18
N LEU A 148 9.30 7.71 -1.73
CA LEU A 148 9.28 9.15 -1.46
C LEU A 148 7.96 9.79 -1.88
N SER A 149 7.38 9.36 -3.01
CA SER A 149 6.06 9.85 -3.45
C SER A 149 4.94 9.37 -2.54
N LYS A 150 4.96 8.11 -2.10
CA LYS A 150 3.99 7.53 -1.14
C LYS A 150 4.03 8.28 0.20
N LEU A 151 5.23 8.59 0.69
CA LEU A 151 5.45 9.29 1.96
C LEU A 151 5.22 10.81 1.88
N GLY A 152 4.80 11.34 0.72
CA GLY A 152 4.45 12.74 0.56
C GLY A 152 5.63 13.70 0.39
N PHE A 153 6.82 13.21 0.03
CA PHE A 153 7.95 14.08 -0.27
C PHE A 153 7.73 14.86 -1.57
N THR A 154 8.01 16.16 -1.54
CA THR A 154 7.78 17.06 -2.68
C THR A 154 8.89 16.93 -3.70
N LYS A 155 8.53 16.53 -4.93
CA LYS A 155 9.46 16.54 -6.08
C LYS A 155 9.87 17.95 -6.43
N SER A 156 11.16 18.15 -6.67
CA SER A 156 11.72 19.45 -7.09
C SER A 156 12.82 19.27 -8.13
N ARG A 157 13.18 20.38 -8.77
CA ARG A 157 14.33 20.46 -9.68
C ARG A 157 15.19 21.65 -9.29
N PHE A 158 16.48 21.43 -9.24
CA PHE A 158 17.47 22.47 -9.02
C PHE A 158 18.62 22.26 -10.02
N ASN A 159 19.04 23.33 -10.72
CA ASN A 159 20.07 23.27 -11.75
C ASN A 159 19.88 22.11 -12.77
N ASN A 160 18.66 21.95 -13.26
CA ASN A 160 18.26 20.89 -14.20
C ASN A 160 18.32 19.43 -13.67
N GLU A 161 18.68 19.24 -12.40
CA GLU A 161 18.71 17.95 -11.74
C GLU A 161 17.39 17.66 -11.02
N ARG A 162 17.00 16.39 -11.01
CA ARG A 162 15.79 15.93 -10.34
C ARG A 162 16.11 15.47 -8.92
N GLY A 163 15.29 15.90 -7.96
CA GLY A 163 15.41 15.53 -6.57
C GLY A 163 14.14 15.79 -5.79
N TYR A 164 14.29 15.84 -4.49
CA TYR A 164 13.21 16.05 -3.54
C TYR A 164 13.56 17.12 -2.52
N LEU A 165 12.55 17.84 -2.06
CA LEU A 165 12.66 18.72 -0.91
C LEU A 165 12.48 17.88 0.36
N VAL A 166 13.42 17.96 1.27
CA VAL A 166 13.42 17.23 2.52
C VAL A 166 13.85 18.14 3.67
N ILE A 167 13.46 17.78 4.88
CA ILE A 167 14.06 18.30 6.10
C ILE A 167 14.91 17.19 6.71
N GLU A 168 16.19 17.39 6.86
CA GLU A 168 17.06 16.43 7.55
C GLU A 168 16.79 16.45 9.05
N ARG A 169 16.73 15.27 9.66
CA ARG A 169 16.63 15.17 11.12
C ARG A 169 18.00 15.34 11.77
N SER A 170 18.02 16.01 12.92
CA SER A 170 19.22 16.09 13.75
C SER A 170 19.62 14.72 14.29
N MET A 171 20.87 14.59 14.75
CA MET A 171 21.36 13.34 15.34
C MET A 171 20.55 12.91 16.57
N ASP A 172 20.09 13.88 17.38
CA ASP A 172 19.26 13.61 18.55
C ASP A 172 17.89 13.05 18.16
N GLU A 173 17.26 13.62 17.12
CA GLU A 173 15.99 13.13 16.57
C GLU A 173 16.14 11.73 15.98
N ILE A 174 17.24 11.46 15.26
CA ILE A 174 17.53 10.13 14.69
C ILE A 174 17.67 9.10 15.81
N GLN A 175 18.37 9.44 16.89
CA GLN A 175 18.50 8.54 18.04
C GLN A 175 17.15 8.31 18.74
N ALA A 176 16.32 9.34 18.87
CA ALA A 176 14.98 9.21 19.42
C ALA A 176 14.09 8.28 18.57
N CYS A 177 14.10 8.43 17.25
CA CYS A 177 13.38 7.54 16.34
C CYS A 177 13.83 6.07 16.48
N ARG A 178 15.13 5.82 16.54
CA ARG A 178 15.68 4.46 16.72
C ARG A 178 15.29 3.82 18.06
N LYS A 179 15.22 4.61 19.13
CA LYS A 179 14.77 4.11 20.44
C LYS A 179 13.28 3.73 20.44
N ILE A 180 12.44 4.44 19.70
CA ILE A 180 11.02 4.14 19.56
C ILE A 180 10.85 2.84 18.77
N ALA A 181 11.49 2.72 17.61
CA ALA A 181 11.45 1.50 16.80
C ALA A 181 11.94 0.26 17.56
N ALA A 182 13.01 0.38 18.35
CA ALA A 182 13.50 -0.72 19.17
C ALA A 182 12.52 -1.18 20.27
N LYS A 183 11.69 -0.27 20.79
CA LYS A 183 10.65 -0.61 21.77
C LYS A 183 9.41 -1.30 21.15
N GLU A 184 9.10 -0.99 19.89
CA GLU A 184 7.98 -1.63 19.17
C GLU A 184 8.29 -3.07 18.78
N ILE A 185 9.56 -3.40 18.50
CA ILE A 185 10.01 -4.76 18.21
C ILE A 185 9.99 -5.68 19.45
N GLN A 186 10.01 -5.12 20.66
CA GLN A 186 10.00 -5.88 21.91
C GLN A 186 8.58 -6.12 22.48
N ARG A 187 7.56 -5.65 21.83
CA ARG A 187 6.14 -5.88 22.15
C ARG A 187 5.52 -6.95 21.27
#